data_cdd2cc99cdb79277862dc59972472e68
#
_entry.id   cdd2cc99cdb79277862dc59972472e68
#
_cell.length_a   1.000
_cell.length_b   1.000
_cell.length_c   1.000
_cell.angle_alpha   90.00
_cell.angle_beta   90.00
_cell.angle_gamma   90.00
#
_symmetry.space_group_name_H-M   'P 1'
#
loop_
_entity.id
_entity.type
_entity.pdbx_description
1 polymer ?
#
loop_
_entity_poly.entity_id
_entity_poly.type
_entity_poly.pdbx_seq_one_letter_code
_entity_poly.pdbx_strand_id
1 'polypeptide(L)'
;MKNKKSPWAGKKEGLQGELTEEQQKYAEEYAKKKGEEKSGFGGEKVEVVKDKSTFHGKEEKDYQGRSWIAPPKDAKASNDHCYMPKRLIHTWSGHTKGVSAIRFFPKYGHLILSAGMDTKIKIWDVFNSGKCMRTYMGHSKAVRDICFSNDGTKFLSAGYDKNIKYWDTETGQVISTFATGKIPYVVKLNPDEDKQNVLLAGMSDKKIVQWDMNTGQITQEYDQHLGAVNTITFVDNNRRFVTSSDDKSLRVWEFGIPVVIKYISEPHMHSMPSISLHPNANWLAAQSLDNQILIYSTREKFQLNKKKRFGGHIVAGYACQVNFSPDGRFVMSGDGEGKCWFWDWKTCKVYRTLKCHEGVCIGCEWHPLEQSKVATCGWDGMIKYWD
;
A
#
# COMPACT_ATOMS: atom_id res chain seq x y z
N MET A 1 6.27 52.60 15.31
CA MET A 1 6.68 51.48 14.45
C MET A 1 5.84 51.49 13.18
N LYS A 2 6.43 51.83 12.04
CA LYS A 2 5.71 51.98 10.77
C LYS A 2 5.57 50.58 10.14
N ASN A 3 4.33 50.06 10.05
CA ASN A 3 4.00 48.86 9.28
C ASN A 3 4.36 49.11 7.80
N LYS A 4 5.44 48.48 7.33
CA LYS A 4 5.69 48.36 5.89
C LYS A 4 4.67 47.44 5.30
N LYS A 5 3.69 47.96 4.56
CA LYS A 5 2.75 47.17 3.77
C LYS A 5 3.51 46.39 2.69
N SER A 6 3.24 45.10 2.59
CA SER A 6 3.75 44.28 1.51
C SER A 6 3.39 44.87 0.14
N PRO A 7 4.29 44.86 -0.83
CA PRO A 7 4.02 45.36 -2.21
C PRO A 7 2.85 44.64 -2.90
N TRP A 8 2.42 43.54 -2.34
CA TRP A 8 1.34 42.69 -2.90
C TRP A 8 -0.06 42.98 -2.31
N ALA A 9 -0.15 43.93 -1.38
CA ALA A 9 -1.42 44.27 -0.74
C ALA A 9 -2.17 45.37 -1.54
N GLY A 10 -2.69 45.00 -2.70
CA GLY A 10 -3.59 45.88 -3.44
C GLY A 10 -3.60 45.61 -4.93
N LYS A 11 -4.50 44.80 -5.37
CA LYS A 11 -5.31 44.76 -6.57
C LYS A 11 -5.53 43.33 -7.05
N LYS A 12 -6.73 42.86 -6.85
CA LYS A 12 -7.31 41.78 -7.64
C LYS A 12 -7.72 42.39 -8.97
N GLU A 13 -6.89 42.21 -9.98
CA GLU A 13 -7.32 42.23 -11.38
C GLU A 13 -6.29 41.41 -12.15
N GLY A 14 -6.78 40.41 -12.86
CA GLY A 14 -5.95 39.56 -13.67
C GLY A 14 -5.35 40.33 -14.80
N LEU A 15 -4.05 40.12 -14.98
CA LEU A 15 -3.38 40.38 -16.26
C LEU A 15 -1.99 39.75 -16.23
N GLN A 16 -1.69 38.99 -17.26
CA GLN A 16 -0.33 38.67 -17.68
C GLN A 16 0.44 39.97 -17.85
N GLY A 17 1.30 40.32 -16.92
CA GLY A 17 2.20 41.41 -16.97
C GLY A 17 3.55 40.96 -16.46
N GLU A 18 4.61 41.24 -17.20
CA GLU A 18 5.98 41.04 -16.77
C GLU A 18 6.21 41.70 -15.44
N LEU A 19 6.87 40.98 -14.52
CA LEU A 19 7.24 41.49 -13.19
C LEU A 19 8.11 42.72 -13.34
N THR A 20 7.78 43.78 -12.60
CA THR A 20 8.65 45.02 -12.58
C THR A 20 10.01 44.68 -11.97
N GLU A 21 11.04 45.44 -12.35
CA GLU A 21 12.42 45.23 -11.83
C GLU A 21 12.49 45.24 -10.30
N GLU A 22 11.66 46.03 -9.64
CA GLU A 22 11.58 46.07 -8.16
C GLU A 22 10.97 44.78 -7.58
N GLN A 23 10.01 44.18 -8.29
CA GLN A 23 9.39 42.92 -7.88
C GLN A 23 10.35 41.75 -8.08
N GLN A 24 11.17 41.79 -9.13
CA GLN A 24 12.21 40.78 -9.38
C GLN A 24 13.30 40.85 -8.32
N LYS A 25 13.80 42.04 -7.98
CA LYS A 25 14.79 42.23 -6.90
C LYS A 25 14.25 41.76 -5.55
N TYR A 26 12.98 42.04 -5.25
CA TYR A 26 12.40 41.61 -3.98
C TYR A 26 12.24 40.06 -3.93
N ALA A 27 11.88 39.45 -5.03
CA ALA A 27 11.78 37.99 -5.12
C ALA A 27 13.14 37.32 -4.97
N GLU A 28 14.20 37.90 -5.54
CA GLU A 28 15.58 37.43 -5.40
C GLU A 28 16.12 37.61 -3.97
N GLU A 29 15.87 38.75 -3.31
CA GLU A 29 16.24 38.96 -1.92
C GLU A 29 15.49 38.03 -0.97
N TYR A 30 14.20 37.76 -1.24
CA TYR A 30 13.41 36.83 -0.47
C TYR A 30 13.89 35.39 -0.62
N ALA A 31 14.25 35.00 -1.87
CA ALA A 31 14.82 33.70 -2.15
C ALA A 31 16.19 33.49 -1.50
N LYS A 32 17.05 34.54 -1.49
CA LYS A 32 18.33 34.52 -0.77
C LYS A 32 18.15 34.39 0.74
N LYS A 33 17.28 35.18 1.37
CA LYS A 33 16.99 35.08 2.82
C LYS A 33 16.43 33.71 3.19
N LYS A 34 15.56 33.12 2.37
CA LYS A 34 15.02 31.79 2.61
C LYS A 34 16.06 30.68 2.42
N GLY A 35 17.08 30.92 1.60
CA GLY A 35 18.25 30.03 1.45
C GLY A 35 19.19 30.11 2.65
N GLU A 36 19.38 31.30 3.26
CA GLU A 36 20.21 31.49 4.43
C GLU A 36 19.55 31.00 5.73
N GLU A 37 18.22 31.14 5.89
CA GLU A 37 17.50 30.57 7.03
C GLU A 37 17.50 29.02 7.02
N LYS A 38 17.65 28.40 5.86
CA LYS A 38 17.80 26.95 5.75
C LYS A 38 19.19 26.42 6.05
N SER A 39 20.21 27.28 6.08
CA SER A 39 21.61 26.89 6.40
C SER A 39 21.92 26.87 7.88
N GLY A 40 21.04 27.38 8.75
CA GLY A 40 21.25 27.50 10.20
C GLY A 40 20.68 26.39 11.08
N PHE A 41 19.85 25.51 10.57
CA PHE A 41 19.40 24.28 11.24
C PHE A 41 19.83 23.10 10.42
N GLY A 42 20.55 22.14 11.03
CA GLY A 42 21.03 20.91 10.40
C GLY A 42 19.91 20.10 9.74
N GLY A 43 19.40 20.62 8.65
CA GLY A 43 18.48 19.94 7.76
C GLY A 43 19.26 18.90 6.99
N GLU A 44 18.94 17.61 7.18
CA GLU A 44 19.34 16.55 6.27
C GLU A 44 19.16 17.08 4.85
N LYS A 45 20.23 17.07 4.07
CA LYS A 45 20.15 17.29 2.63
C LYS A 45 19.20 16.24 2.10
N VAL A 46 18.00 16.64 1.68
CA VAL A 46 17.11 15.76 0.93
C VAL A 46 17.81 15.53 -0.40
N GLU A 47 18.51 14.40 -0.50
CA GLU A 47 19.04 13.96 -1.78
C GLU A 47 17.82 13.73 -2.70
N VAL A 48 17.77 14.50 -3.78
CA VAL A 48 16.79 14.29 -4.84
C VAL A 48 17.21 12.99 -5.54
N VAL A 49 16.56 11.90 -5.20
CA VAL A 49 16.79 10.60 -5.84
C VAL A 49 16.18 10.65 -7.23
N LYS A 50 17.00 10.39 -8.24
CA LYS A 50 16.53 10.29 -9.62
C LYS A 50 15.77 8.98 -9.81
N ASP A 51 14.61 9.05 -10.46
CA ASP A 51 13.82 7.89 -10.83
C ASP A 51 14.58 7.04 -11.84
N LYS A 52 14.85 5.78 -11.48
CA LYS A 52 15.52 4.81 -12.34
C LYS A 52 15.14 3.39 -11.95
N SER A 53 15.42 2.45 -12.81
CA SER A 53 15.31 1.03 -12.48
C SER A 53 16.47 0.24 -13.09
N THR A 54 16.74 -0.92 -12.52
CA THR A 54 17.74 -1.84 -13.01
C THR A 54 17.12 -3.22 -13.23
N PHE A 55 17.20 -3.72 -14.45
CA PHE A 55 16.80 -5.08 -14.78
C PHE A 55 17.95 -6.03 -14.51
N HIS A 56 17.68 -7.14 -13.81
CA HIS A 56 18.69 -8.12 -13.38
C HIS A 56 18.62 -9.42 -14.18
N GLY A 57 17.62 -9.59 -15.04
CA GLY A 57 17.49 -10.73 -15.92
C GLY A 57 18.51 -10.70 -17.08
N LYS A 58 18.56 -11.78 -17.84
CA LYS A 58 19.41 -11.84 -19.03
C LYS A 58 18.80 -11.08 -20.20
N GLU A 59 17.52 -11.30 -20.45
CA GLU A 59 16.77 -10.72 -21.57
C GLU A 59 15.39 -10.27 -21.10
N GLU A 60 14.96 -9.09 -21.56
CA GLU A 60 13.65 -8.55 -21.24
C GLU A 60 12.52 -9.20 -22.05
N LYS A 61 12.86 -9.86 -23.16
CA LYS A 61 11.93 -10.61 -24.00
C LYS A 61 12.47 -12.00 -24.29
N ASP A 62 11.57 -12.97 -24.32
CA ASP A 62 11.91 -14.33 -24.71
C ASP A 62 12.06 -14.47 -26.25
N TYR A 63 12.43 -15.66 -26.71
CA TYR A 63 12.59 -15.97 -28.14
C TYR A 63 11.29 -15.81 -28.96
N GLN A 64 10.13 -15.73 -28.29
CA GLN A 64 8.81 -15.48 -28.91
C GLN A 64 8.40 -14.00 -28.83
N GLY A 65 9.25 -13.12 -28.31
CA GLY A 65 8.97 -11.70 -28.12
C GLY A 65 8.08 -11.40 -26.93
N ARG A 66 7.84 -12.36 -26.03
CA ARG A 66 7.05 -12.17 -24.81
C ARG A 66 7.87 -11.45 -23.75
N SER A 67 7.25 -10.46 -23.10
CA SER A 67 7.86 -9.73 -22.00
C SER A 67 8.17 -10.63 -20.80
N TRP A 68 9.18 -10.27 -20.04
CA TRP A 68 9.54 -10.95 -18.79
C TRP A 68 8.43 -10.89 -17.72
N ILE A 69 7.49 -9.96 -17.80
CA ILE A 69 6.30 -9.90 -16.92
C ILE A 69 5.14 -10.75 -17.42
N ALA A 70 5.22 -11.32 -18.61
CA ALA A 70 4.13 -12.12 -19.16
C ALA A 70 3.88 -13.38 -18.30
N PRO A 71 2.62 -13.69 -17.98
CA PRO A 71 2.29 -14.87 -17.20
C PRO A 71 2.59 -16.16 -17.98
N PRO A 72 2.86 -17.27 -17.27
CA PRO A 72 3.05 -18.59 -17.90
C PRO A 72 1.82 -19.00 -18.71
N LYS A 73 2.03 -19.64 -19.87
CA LYS A 73 0.94 -20.11 -20.74
C LYS A 73 0.04 -21.16 -20.08
N ASP A 74 0.62 -21.94 -19.19
CA ASP A 74 -0.04 -23.07 -18.52
C ASP A 74 -0.68 -22.72 -17.18
N ALA A 75 -0.67 -21.42 -16.82
CA ALA A 75 -1.25 -20.94 -15.57
C ALA A 75 -2.78 -21.09 -15.62
N LYS A 76 -3.30 -22.03 -14.85
CA LYS A 76 -4.75 -22.26 -14.70
C LYS A 76 -5.14 -22.02 -13.25
N ALA A 77 -6.26 -21.31 -13.07
CA ALA A 77 -6.89 -21.27 -11.77
C ALA A 77 -7.38 -22.68 -11.40
N SER A 78 -6.91 -23.17 -10.27
CA SER A 78 -7.44 -24.39 -9.67
C SER A 78 -8.62 -23.99 -8.77
N ASN A 79 -9.78 -24.61 -9.00
CA ASN A 79 -10.93 -24.48 -8.09
C ASN A 79 -10.79 -25.40 -6.86
N ASP A 80 -9.61 -25.95 -6.64
CA ASP A 80 -9.36 -26.92 -5.60
C ASP A 80 -9.20 -26.23 -4.23
N HIS A 81 -9.43 -27.03 -3.19
CA HIS A 81 -9.29 -26.60 -1.82
C HIS A 81 -7.83 -26.19 -1.49
N CYS A 82 -7.66 -25.13 -0.70
CA CYS A 82 -6.37 -24.75 -0.17
C CYS A 82 -5.94 -25.65 0.99
N TYR A 83 -4.63 -25.79 1.13
CA TYR A 83 -3.98 -26.58 2.18
C TYR A 83 -2.96 -25.72 2.93
N MET A 84 -2.69 -26.08 4.18
CA MET A 84 -1.71 -25.39 5.01
C MET A 84 -0.29 -25.59 4.49
N PRO A 85 0.48 -24.51 4.33
CA PRO A 85 1.92 -24.63 4.10
C PRO A 85 2.61 -25.21 5.35
N LYS A 86 3.68 -25.99 5.13
CA LYS A 86 4.37 -26.72 6.19
C LYS A 86 5.86 -26.41 6.29
N ARG A 87 6.49 -26.09 5.17
CA ARG A 87 7.94 -25.93 5.07
C ARG A 87 8.35 -24.73 4.24
N LEU A 88 9.50 -24.17 4.58
CA LEU A 88 10.15 -23.15 3.78
C LEU A 88 10.70 -23.77 2.49
N ILE A 89 10.36 -23.19 1.34
CA ILE A 89 10.86 -23.65 0.04
C ILE A 89 11.79 -22.65 -0.62
N HIS A 90 11.69 -21.36 -0.32
CA HIS A 90 12.58 -20.36 -0.88
C HIS A 90 12.65 -19.11 0.02
N THR A 91 13.79 -18.44 -0.01
CA THR A 91 14.01 -17.16 0.65
C THR A 91 14.55 -16.15 -0.36
N TRP A 92 13.86 -15.02 -0.53
CA TRP A 92 14.36 -13.90 -1.31
C TRP A 92 15.04 -12.91 -0.35
N SER A 93 16.30 -12.71 -0.56
CA SER A 93 17.12 -11.73 0.17
C SER A 93 17.70 -10.70 -0.81
N GLY A 94 17.83 -9.47 -0.39
CA GLY A 94 18.33 -8.38 -1.23
C GLY A 94 17.92 -7.01 -0.75
N HIS A 95 16.83 -6.91 0.03
CA HIS A 95 16.57 -5.71 0.80
C HIS A 95 17.57 -5.58 1.96
N THR A 96 18.14 -4.39 2.12
CA THR A 96 19.15 -4.11 3.16
C THR A 96 18.53 -3.69 4.49
N LYS A 97 17.24 -3.43 4.49
CA LYS A 97 16.42 -3.12 5.66
C LYS A 97 15.12 -3.93 5.60
N GLY A 98 14.24 -3.73 6.59
CA GLY A 98 12.97 -4.42 6.65
C GLY A 98 12.10 -4.25 5.40
N VAL A 99 11.31 -5.27 5.10
CA VAL A 99 10.30 -5.25 4.04
C VAL A 99 8.98 -4.76 4.64
N SER A 100 8.36 -3.77 4.01
CA SER A 100 7.11 -3.16 4.50
C SER A 100 5.86 -3.87 3.98
N ALA A 101 5.89 -4.35 2.74
CA ALA A 101 4.76 -4.97 2.07
C ALA A 101 5.20 -5.84 0.91
N ILE A 102 4.40 -6.84 0.61
CA ILE A 102 4.56 -7.71 -0.56
C ILE A 102 3.21 -7.85 -1.27
N ARG A 103 3.24 -8.01 -2.60
CA ARG A 103 2.05 -8.27 -3.43
C ARG A 103 2.40 -9.26 -4.52
N PHE A 104 1.65 -10.35 -4.64
CA PHE A 104 1.74 -11.21 -5.80
C PHE A 104 1.22 -10.51 -7.06
N PHE A 105 1.82 -10.83 -8.19
CA PHE A 105 1.30 -10.39 -9.49
C PHE A 105 -0.15 -10.86 -9.65
N PRO A 106 -1.07 -9.96 -10.06
CA PRO A 106 -2.50 -10.27 -10.08
C PRO A 106 -2.82 -11.51 -10.91
N LYS A 107 -3.74 -12.32 -10.45
CA LYS A 107 -4.28 -13.55 -11.04
C LYS A 107 -3.30 -14.71 -11.16
N TYR A 108 -2.03 -14.47 -11.44
CA TYR A 108 -1.06 -15.51 -11.82
C TYR A 108 0.02 -15.78 -10.76
N GLY A 109 0.43 -14.79 -10.02
CA GLY A 109 1.42 -14.94 -8.94
C GLY A 109 2.79 -15.45 -9.38
N HIS A 110 3.14 -15.33 -10.66
CA HIS A 110 4.45 -15.74 -11.18
C HIS A 110 5.57 -14.78 -10.79
N LEU A 111 5.21 -13.58 -10.34
CA LEU A 111 6.08 -12.56 -9.79
C LEU A 111 5.54 -12.09 -8.44
N ILE A 112 6.44 -11.58 -7.59
CA ILE A 112 6.08 -10.93 -6.34
C ILE A 112 6.80 -9.60 -6.22
N LEU A 113 6.04 -8.55 -5.89
CA LEU A 113 6.53 -7.19 -5.70
C LEU A 113 6.75 -6.96 -4.21
N SER A 114 7.86 -6.31 -3.85
CA SER A 114 8.17 -5.96 -2.47
C SER A 114 8.55 -4.50 -2.31
N ALA A 115 8.10 -3.90 -1.23
CA ALA A 115 8.46 -2.56 -0.79
C ALA A 115 9.40 -2.63 0.40
N GLY A 116 10.53 -1.94 0.33
CA GLY A 116 11.56 -1.96 1.37
C GLY A 116 11.68 -0.65 2.14
N MET A 117 12.03 -0.77 3.41
CA MET A 117 12.46 0.36 4.24
C MET A 117 13.81 0.92 3.78
N ASP A 118 14.54 0.18 2.93
CA ASP A 118 15.78 0.59 2.26
C ASP A 118 15.55 1.54 1.07
N THR A 119 14.34 2.06 0.90
CA THR A 119 13.90 2.93 -0.20
C THR A 119 13.66 2.22 -1.55
N LYS A 120 13.96 0.95 -1.66
CA LYS A 120 13.89 0.17 -2.90
C LYS A 120 12.57 -0.58 -3.01
N ILE A 121 12.13 -0.73 -4.25
CA ILE A 121 11.04 -1.64 -4.63
C ILE A 121 11.66 -2.71 -5.51
N LYS A 122 11.34 -3.96 -5.26
CA LYS A 122 11.88 -5.09 -6.02
C LYS A 122 10.75 -5.99 -6.50
N ILE A 123 10.96 -6.57 -7.66
CA ILE A 123 10.09 -7.62 -8.19
C ILE A 123 10.90 -8.90 -8.38
N TRP A 124 10.33 -10.01 -7.92
CA TRP A 124 11.01 -11.29 -7.82
C TRP A 124 10.29 -12.35 -8.64
N ASP A 125 11.07 -13.23 -9.24
CA ASP A 125 10.56 -14.41 -9.94
C ASP A 125 10.14 -15.47 -8.92
N VAL A 126 8.93 -15.98 -9.03
CA VAL A 126 8.38 -16.99 -8.12
C VAL A 126 8.55 -18.42 -8.66
N PHE A 127 8.36 -18.64 -9.95
CA PHE A 127 8.28 -20.00 -10.51
C PHE A 127 9.60 -20.57 -11.03
N ASN A 128 10.49 -19.73 -11.53
CA ASN A 128 11.67 -20.20 -12.26
C ASN A 128 12.95 -20.03 -11.45
N SER A 129 13.57 -18.85 -11.56
CA SER A 129 14.92 -18.62 -11.00
C SER A 129 14.92 -18.30 -9.51
N GLY A 130 13.79 -17.82 -8.95
CA GLY A 130 13.72 -17.31 -7.59
C GLY A 130 14.59 -16.08 -7.35
N LYS A 131 14.93 -15.33 -8.39
CA LYS A 131 15.82 -14.16 -8.33
C LYS A 131 15.05 -12.85 -8.44
N CYS A 132 15.70 -11.77 -8.00
CA CYS A 132 15.21 -10.42 -8.26
C CYS A 132 15.29 -10.14 -9.77
N MET A 133 14.17 -9.78 -10.37
CA MET A 133 14.09 -9.47 -11.79
C MET A 133 14.35 -7.99 -12.07
N ARG A 134 13.82 -7.10 -11.24
CA ARG A 134 14.03 -5.65 -11.38
C ARG A 134 14.02 -4.97 -10.02
N THR A 135 14.83 -3.92 -9.90
CA THR A 135 14.84 -3.00 -8.76
C THR A 135 14.41 -1.62 -9.23
N TYR A 136 13.44 -1.02 -8.56
CA TYR A 136 12.89 0.31 -8.85
C TYR A 136 13.39 1.28 -7.79
N MET A 137 14.01 2.36 -8.22
CA MET A 137 14.62 3.38 -7.37
C MET A 137 14.04 4.75 -7.72
N GLY A 138 13.61 5.48 -6.73
CA GLY A 138 13.02 6.80 -6.91
C GLY A 138 12.56 7.42 -5.61
N HIS A 139 12.23 6.60 -4.61
CA HIS A 139 11.93 7.07 -3.27
C HIS A 139 13.21 7.42 -2.51
N SER A 140 13.18 8.54 -1.78
CA SER A 140 14.31 8.98 -0.94
C SER A 140 14.19 8.49 0.51
N LYS A 141 13.03 7.96 0.88
CA LYS A 141 12.75 7.37 2.20
C LYS A 141 12.08 6.01 2.04
N ALA A 142 11.84 5.34 3.16
CA ALA A 142 11.18 4.03 3.17
C ALA A 142 9.90 4.02 2.33
N VAL A 143 9.71 2.96 1.56
CA VAL A 143 8.47 2.70 0.83
C VAL A 143 7.48 2.05 1.78
N ARG A 144 6.29 2.61 1.89
CA ARG A 144 5.27 2.18 2.85
C ARG A 144 4.26 1.20 2.27
N ASP A 145 3.77 1.45 1.08
CA ASP A 145 2.72 0.65 0.44
C ASP A 145 2.92 0.53 -1.06
N ILE A 146 2.42 -0.53 -1.63
CA ILE A 146 2.45 -0.84 -3.05
C ILE A 146 1.11 -1.43 -3.49
N CYS A 147 0.72 -1.18 -4.72
CA CYS A 147 -0.53 -1.67 -5.29
C CYS A 147 -0.38 -1.89 -6.79
N PHE A 148 -0.60 -3.11 -7.27
CA PHE A 148 -0.67 -3.39 -8.70
C PHE A 148 -1.94 -2.85 -9.35
N SER A 149 -1.85 -2.52 -10.65
CA SER A 149 -3.01 -2.47 -11.53
C SER A 149 -3.60 -3.88 -11.71
N ASN A 150 -4.85 -3.98 -12.17
CA ASN A 150 -5.54 -5.28 -12.32
C ASN A 150 -4.79 -6.26 -13.22
N ASP A 151 -4.14 -5.78 -14.26
CA ASP A 151 -3.36 -6.59 -15.21
C ASP A 151 -1.88 -6.74 -14.81
N GLY A 152 -1.44 -6.08 -13.76
CA GLY A 152 -0.07 -6.12 -13.27
C GLY A 152 0.94 -5.32 -14.12
N THR A 153 0.52 -4.71 -15.23
CA THR A 153 1.43 -3.96 -16.11
C THR A 153 1.94 -2.66 -15.50
N LYS A 154 1.27 -2.19 -14.48
CA LYS A 154 1.62 -0.98 -13.74
C LYS A 154 1.44 -1.19 -12.25
N PHE A 155 2.10 -0.37 -11.45
CA PHE A 155 1.88 -0.35 -10.00
C PHE A 155 2.09 1.04 -9.40
N LEU A 156 1.49 1.25 -8.24
CA LEU A 156 1.68 2.41 -7.38
C LEU A 156 2.63 2.08 -6.25
N SER A 157 3.43 3.06 -5.85
CA SER A 157 4.19 3.02 -4.61
C SER A 157 3.98 4.29 -3.80
N ALA A 158 3.94 4.17 -2.48
CA ALA A 158 3.82 5.28 -1.54
C ALA A 158 4.96 5.24 -0.55
N GLY A 159 5.62 6.37 -0.34
CA GLY A 159 6.80 6.46 0.53
C GLY A 159 6.68 7.55 1.60
N TYR A 160 7.51 7.44 2.63
CA TYR A 160 7.66 8.45 3.67
C TYR A 160 8.29 9.75 3.16
N ASP A 161 8.80 9.78 1.93
CA ASP A 161 9.23 10.98 1.20
C ASP A 161 8.05 11.83 0.71
N LYS A 162 6.81 11.44 1.06
CA LYS A 162 5.54 12.10 0.71
C LYS A 162 5.13 11.96 -0.75
N ASN A 163 5.80 11.11 -1.51
CA ASN A 163 5.52 10.87 -2.91
C ASN A 163 4.75 9.56 -3.13
N ILE A 164 3.83 9.62 -4.08
CA ILE A 164 3.18 8.46 -4.68
C ILE A 164 3.67 8.39 -6.11
N LYS A 165 4.24 7.25 -6.52
CA LYS A 165 4.78 7.05 -7.86
C LYS A 165 3.98 5.98 -8.59
N TYR A 166 3.69 6.26 -9.85
CA TYR A 166 3.03 5.34 -10.77
C TYR A 166 4.06 4.82 -11.76
N TRP A 167 4.31 3.50 -11.71
CA TRP A 167 5.39 2.85 -12.44
C TRP A 167 4.86 1.99 -13.57
N ASP A 168 5.60 1.93 -14.67
CA ASP A 168 5.49 0.86 -15.65
C ASP A 168 6.28 -0.35 -15.14
N THR A 169 5.61 -1.48 -14.94
CA THR A 169 6.23 -2.67 -14.34
C THR A 169 7.34 -3.24 -15.23
N GLU A 170 7.10 -3.30 -16.52
CA GLU A 170 8.02 -3.89 -17.50
C GLU A 170 9.29 -3.05 -17.70
N THR A 171 9.12 -1.77 -17.99
CA THR A 171 10.23 -0.85 -18.32
C THR A 171 10.90 -0.26 -17.09
N GLY A 172 10.20 -0.25 -15.96
CA GLY A 172 10.68 0.36 -14.72
C GLY A 172 10.69 1.88 -14.73
N GLN A 173 10.01 2.52 -15.67
CA GLN A 173 9.90 3.97 -15.74
C GLN A 173 8.76 4.48 -14.87
N VAL A 174 8.97 5.64 -14.25
CA VAL A 174 7.91 6.38 -13.57
C VAL A 174 7.06 7.10 -14.59
N ILE A 175 5.77 6.81 -14.61
CA ILE A 175 4.79 7.45 -15.49
C ILE A 175 4.38 8.81 -14.92
N SER A 176 4.08 8.86 -13.61
CA SER A 176 3.62 10.05 -12.91
C SER A 176 4.00 10.00 -11.44
N THR A 177 4.08 11.17 -10.82
CA THR A 177 4.31 11.32 -9.38
C THR A 177 3.24 12.24 -8.80
N PHE A 178 2.66 11.84 -7.67
CA PHE A 178 1.61 12.58 -6.97
C PHE A 178 2.04 12.89 -5.56
N ALA A 179 1.77 14.10 -5.09
CA ALA A 179 2.11 14.52 -3.75
C ALA A 179 1.16 15.63 -3.26
N THR A 180 0.85 15.60 -1.98
CA THR A 180 0.11 16.67 -1.28
C THR A 180 0.97 17.40 -0.25
N GLY A 181 2.23 16.98 -0.07
CA GLY A 181 3.10 17.44 1.01
C GLY A 181 2.89 16.69 2.33
N LYS A 182 2.06 15.66 2.35
CA LYS A 182 1.80 14.78 3.50
C LYS A 182 2.18 13.34 3.16
N ILE A 183 2.38 12.52 4.19
CA ILE A 183 2.79 11.11 4.02
C ILE A 183 1.58 10.28 3.62
N PRO A 184 1.62 9.57 2.47
CA PRO A 184 0.63 8.57 2.13
C PRO A 184 0.90 7.27 2.87
N TYR A 185 -0.08 6.74 3.60
CA TYR A 185 0.04 5.47 4.30
C TYR A 185 -0.53 4.29 3.54
N VAL A 186 -1.45 4.53 2.65
CA VAL A 186 -2.08 3.50 1.82
C VAL A 186 -2.42 4.07 0.46
N VAL A 187 -2.21 3.28 -0.59
CA VAL A 187 -2.60 3.62 -1.97
C VAL A 187 -3.38 2.48 -2.59
N LYS A 188 -4.43 2.84 -3.33
CA LYS A 188 -5.27 1.90 -4.06
C LYS A 188 -5.65 2.50 -5.42
N LEU A 189 -5.74 1.64 -6.41
CA LEU A 189 -6.45 1.94 -7.65
C LEU A 189 -7.91 1.50 -7.52
N ASN A 190 -8.83 2.23 -8.15
CA ASN A 190 -10.19 1.74 -8.25
C ASN A 190 -10.18 0.42 -9.03
N PRO A 191 -10.73 -0.69 -8.46
CA PRO A 191 -10.63 -2.00 -9.06
C PRO A 191 -11.45 -2.19 -10.35
N ASP A 192 -12.38 -1.28 -10.68
CA ASP A 192 -13.14 -1.34 -11.92
C ASP A 192 -12.22 -1.13 -13.14
N GLU A 193 -12.38 -1.95 -14.16
CA GLU A 193 -11.52 -1.91 -15.35
C GLU A 193 -11.60 -0.56 -16.09
N ASP A 194 -12.74 0.10 -16.05
CA ASP A 194 -12.96 1.43 -16.64
C ASP A 194 -12.54 2.60 -15.73
N LYS A 195 -12.07 2.31 -14.52
CA LYS A 195 -11.64 3.30 -13.51
C LYS A 195 -10.22 3.07 -12.98
N GLN A 196 -9.39 2.36 -13.72
CA GLN A 196 -7.98 2.12 -13.34
C GLN A 196 -7.10 3.39 -13.39
N ASN A 197 -7.64 4.50 -13.90
CA ASN A 197 -7.03 5.84 -13.83
C ASN A 197 -7.29 6.55 -12.49
N VAL A 198 -8.10 5.98 -11.62
CA VAL A 198 -8.47 6.59 -10.33
C VAL A 198 -7.59 6.02 -9.22
N LEU A 199 -6.84 6.91 -8.58
CA LEU A 199 -5.98 6.64 -7.44
C LEU A 199 -6.64 7.18 -6.17
N LEU A 200 -6.73 6.34 -5.14
CA LEU A 200 -7.09 6.75 -3.78
C LEU A 200 -5.88 6.58 -2.85
N ALA A 201 -5.61 7.59 -2.03
CA ALA A 201 -4.56 7.54 -1.01
C ALA A 201 -5.10 7.95 0.36
N GLY A 202 -4.82 7.15 1.36
CA GLY A 202 -5.05 7.48 2.77
C GLY A 202 -3.82 8.19 3.34
N MET A 203 -4.01 9.40 3.87
CA MET A 203 -2.93 10.31 4.20
C MET A 203 -2.73 10.45 5.72
N SER A 204 -1.53 10.85 6.10
CA SER A 204 -1.18 11.15 7.51
C SER A 204 -1.93 12.35 8.09
N ASP A 205 -2.45 13.25 7.25
CA ASP A 205 -3.22 14.44 7.65
C ASP A 205 -4.73 14.18 7.75
N LYS A 206 -5.15 12.92 7.92
CA LYS A 206 -6.54 12.49 8.16
C LYS A 206 -7.43 12.48 6.92
N LYS A 207 -6.91 12.82 5.75
CA LYS A 207 -7.65 12.88 4.50
C LYS A 207 -7.47 11.62 3.67
N ILE A 208 -8.48 11.35 2.86
CA ILE A 208 -8.40 10.42 1.74
C ILE A 208 -8.46 11.28 0.48
N VAL A 209 -7.43 11.20 -0.35
CA VAL A 209 -7.30 12.02 -1.56
C VAL A 209 -7.48 11.14 -2.79
N GLN A 210 -8.29 11.61 -3.72
CA GLN A 210 -8.55 10.94 -4.99
C GLN A 210 -7.97 11.74 -6.15
N TRP A 211 -7.14 11.09 -6.98
CA TRP A 211 -6.61 11.68 -8.21
C TRP A 211 -7.19 10.99 -9.43
N ASP A 212 -7.35 11.76 -10.49
CA ASP A 212 -7.37 11.24 -11.85
C ASP A 212 -5.93 11.24 -12.38
N MET A 213 -5.37 10.06 -12.59
CA MET A 213 -3.98 9.93 -13.04
C MET A 213 -3.77 10.38 -14.50
N ASN A 214 -4.83 10.41 -15.32
CA ASN A 214 -4.74 10.91 -16.68
C ASN A 214 -4.53 12.42 -16.74
N THR A 215 -5.15 13.17 -15.83
CA THR A 215 -5.02 14.63 -15.74
C THR A 215 -4.00 15.07 -14.68
N GLY A 216 -3.67 14.20 -13.75
CA GLY A 216 -2.82 14.51 -12.60
C GLY A 216 -3.50 15.35 -11.52
N GLN A 217 -4.80 15.59 -11.63
CA GLN A 217 -5.55 16.46 -10.73
C GLN A 217 -6.24 15.69 -9.63
N ILE A 218 -6.38 16.33 -8.46
CA ILE A 218 -7.22 15.85 -7.37
C ILE A 218 -8.67 16.06 -7.76
N THR A 219 -9.44 14.97 -7.82
CA THR A 219 -10.85 15.00 -8.21
C THR A 219 -11.80 14.95 -7.03
N GLN A 220 -11.37 14.43 -5.88
CA GLN A 220 -12.15 14.37 -4.66
C GLN A 220 -11.27 14.27 -3.43
N GLU A 221 -11.76 14.79 -2.32
CA GLU A 221 -11.21 14.58 -0.98
C GLU A 221 -12.31 14.07 -0.04
N TYR A 222 -11.94 13.11 0.82
CA TYR A 222 -12.82 12.55 1.85
C TYR A 222 -12.21 12.91 3.20
N ASP A 223 -12.80 13.87 3.90
CA ASP A 223 -12.21 14.51 5.07
C ASP A 223 -13.13 14.43 6.28
N GLN A 224 -13.28 13.24 6.85
CA GLN A 224 -14.10 12.99 8.05
C GLN A 224 -13.34 12.28 9.16
N HIS A 225 -12.25 11.59 8.86
CA HIS A 225 -11.41 10.95 9.87
C HIS A 225 -10.71 11.99 10.78
N LEU A 226 -10.53 11.62 12.05
CA LEU A 226 -9.87 12.43 13.06
C LEU A 226 -8.42 11.99 13.33
N GLY A 227 -7.93 11.03 12.60
CA GLY A 227 -6.57 10.50 12.65
C GLY A 227 -6.10 10.04 11.29
N ALA A 228 -4.81 9.69 11.18
CA ALA A 228 -4.23 9.19 9.94
C ALA A 228 -5.02 8.00 9.39
N VAL A 229 -5.19 7.95 8.08
CA VAL A 229 -5.91 6.87 7.39
C VAL A 229 -4.94 5.76 7.03
N ASN A 230 -5.18 4.55 7.55
CA ASN A 230 -4.28 3.41 7.42
C ASN A 230 -4.66 2.42 6.32
N THR A 231 -5.95 2.27 6.04
CA THR A 231 -6.43 1.30 5.06
C THR A 231 -7.54 1.88 4.18
N ILE A 232 -7.61 1.36 2.96
CA ILE A 232 -8.71 1.58 2.02
C ILE A 232 -9.04 0.22 1.40
N THR A 233 -10.31 -0.21 1.51
CA THR A 233 -10.76 -1.49 0.97
C THR A 233 -12.08 -1.30 0.22
N PHE A 234 -12.09 -1.59 -1.07
CA PHE A 234 -13.30 -1.54 -1.88
C PHE A 234 -14.24 -2.71 -1.55
N VAL A 235 -15.52 -2.42 -1.48
CA VAL A 235 -16.60 -3.37 -1.18
C VAL A 235 -17.79 -3.10 -2.09
N ASP A 236 -18.78 -3.99 -2.06
CA ASP A 236 -20.05 -3.83 -2.80
C ASP A 236 -19.83 -3.54 -4.29
N ASN A 237 -19.15 -4.45 -4.98
CA ASN A 237 -18.79 -4.32 -6.41
C ASN A 237 -18.10 -2.98 -6.73
N ASN A 238 -17.21 -2.54 -5.83
CA ASN A 238 -16.41 -1.32 -5.93
C ASN A 238 -17.23 0.00 -5.89
N ARG A 239 -18.52 -0.09 -5.57
CA ARG A 239 -19.37 1.08 -5.39
C ARG A 239 -19.06 1.83 -4.11
N ARG A 240 -18.56 1.11 -3.10
CA ARG A 240 -18.22 1.64 -1.77
C ARG A 240 -16.82 1.25 -1.38
N PHE A 241 -16.26 1.97 -0.44
CA PHE A 241 -15.00 1.58 0.19
C PHE A 241 -15.04 1.84 1.69
N VAL A 242 -14.29 1.03 2.41
CA VAL A 242 -14.14 1.10 3.87
C VAL A 242 -12.74 1.61 4.18
N THR A 243 -12.65 2.54 5.10
CA THR A 243 -11.38 3.07 5.60
C THR A 243 -11.25 2.85 7.10
N SER A 244 -10.03 2.59 7.55
CA SER A 244 -9.67 2.56 8.97
C SER A 244 -8.63 3.63 9.28
N SER A 245 -8.61 4.10 10.52
CA SER A 245 -7.79 5.23 10.93
C SER A 245 -7.24 5.05 12.35
N ASP A 246 -6.23 5.84 12.67
CA ASP A 246 -5.69 5.98 14.03
C ASP A 246 -6.73 6.56 15.00
N ASP A 247 -7.82 7.16 14.52
CA ASP A 247 -8.95 7.60 15.33
C ASP A 247 -9.79 6.45 15.90
N LYS A 248 -9.39 5.19 15.67
CA LYS A 248 -10.04 3.97 16.13
C LYS A 248 -11.43 3.75 15.54
N SER A 249 -11.69 4.28 14.36
CA SER A 249 -12.95 4.12 13.65
C SER A 249 -12.81 3.36 12.34
N LEU A 250 -13.91 2.78 11.89
CA LEU A 250 -14.15 2.37 10.53
C LEU A 250 -15.20 3.29 9.91
N ARG A 251 -14.96 3.73 8.68
CA ARG A 251 -15.89 4.56 7.92
C ARG A 251 -16.15 3.93 6.57
N VAL A 252 -17.42 3.95 6.17
CA VAL A 252 -17.86 3.44 4.87
C VAL A 252 -18.29 4.62 4.03
N TRP A 253 -17.81 4.66 2.79
CA TRP A 253 -18.00 5.74 1.85
C TRP A 253 -18.65 5.23 0.57
N GLU A 254 -19.51 6.05 -0.03
CA GLU A 254 -19.91 5.89 -1.42
C GLU A 254 -18.80 6.47 -2.31
N PHE A 255 -18.34 5.71 -3.30
CA PHE A 255 -17.29 6.20 -4.19
C PHE A 255 -17.71 7.47 -4.91
N GLY A 256 -16.85 8.49 -4.90
CA GLY A 256 -17.10 9.79 -5.53
C GLY A 256 -17.97 10.76 -4.71
N ILE A 257 -18.49 10.33 -3.58
CA ILE A 257 -19.34 11.17 -2.70
C ILE A 257 -18.64 11.32 -1.34
N PRO A 258 -18.25 12.53 -0.91
CA PRO A 258 -17.45 12.76 0.29
C PRO A 258 -18.28 12.71 1.59
N VAL A 259 -19.20 11.79 1.67
CA VAL A 259 -20.11 11.60 2.82
C VAL A 259 -19.94 10.19 3.37
N VAL A 260 -19.78 10.09 4.69
CA VAL A 260 -19.76 8.82 5.41
C VAL A 260 -21.16 8.25 5.48
N ILE A 261 -21.38 7.08 4.88
CA ILE A 261 -22.66 6.39 4.94
C ILE A 261 -22.80 5.48 6.16
N LYS A 262 -21.68 5.04 6.73
CA LYS A 262 -21.65 4.29 7.98
C LYS A 262 -20.40 4.65 8.76
N TYR A 263 -20.57 4.93 10.03
CA TYR A 263 -19.52 5.23 10.99
C TYR A 263 -19.56 4.20 12.12
N ILE A 264 -18.44 3.51 12.33
CA ILE A 264 -18.28 2.49 13.35
C ILE A 264 -17.19 2.94 14.31
N SER A 265 -17.57 3.33 15.52
CA SER A 265 -16.64 3.75 16.58
C SER A 265 -17.28 3.47 17.93
N GLU A 266 -16.91 2.32 18.50
CA GLU A 266 -17.32 1.94 19.85
C GLU A 266 -16.23 2.34 20.84
N PRO A 267 -16.55 2.65 22.11
CA PRO A 267 -15.58 3.14 23.11
C PRO A 267 -14.41 2.20 23.36
N HIS A 268 -14.61 0.91 23.16
CA HIS A 268 -13.60 -0.14 23.39
C HIS A 268 -12.79 -0.52 22.14
N MET A 269 -13.07 0.09 21.00
CA MET A 269 -12.36 -0.20 19.75
C MET A 269 -10.92 0.31 19.79
N HIS A 270 -10.04 -0.45 19.15
CA HIS A 270 -8.66 -0.09 18.86
C HIS A 270 -8.50 0.22 17.38
N SER A 271 -7.37 0.81 17.01
CA SER A 271 -7.02 1.00 15.61
C SER A 271 -6.93 -0.33 14.89
N MET A 272 -7.33 -0.36 13.62
CA MET A 272 -7.34 -1.55 12.77
C MET A 272 -6.48 -1.29 11.52
N PRO A 273 -5.15 -1.40 11.62
CA PRO A 273 -4.22 -0.96 10.58
C PRO A 273 -4.12 -1.92 9.40
N SER A 274 -4.81 -3.03 9.42
CA SER A 274 -4.90 -3.96 8.29
C SER A 274 -6.31 -4.49 8.14
N ILE A 275 -6.83 -4.43 6.93
CA ILE A 275 -8.16 -4.93 6.57
C ILE A 275 -8.05 -5.73 5.29
N SER A 276 -8.73 -6.85 5.22
CA SER A 276 -8.81 -7.71 4.04
C SER A 276 -10.24 -8.16 3.78
N LEU A 277 -10.60 -8.18 2.51
CA LEU A 277 -11.91 -8.66 2.08
C LEU A 277 -11.87 -10.19 1.89
N HIS A 278 -12.85 -10.88 2.46
CA HIS A 278 -13.03 -12.32 2.22
C HIS A 278 -13.29 -12.57 0.71
N PRO A 279 -12.78 -13.65 0.13
CA PRO A 279 -12.99 -13.96 -1.29
C PRO A 279 -14.45 -14.01 -1.76
N ASN A 280 -15.39 -14.31 -0.86
CA ASN A 280 -16.83 -14.24 -1.18
C ASN A 280 -17.42 -12.81 -1.18
N ALA A 281 -16.59 -11.80 -0.89
CA ALA A 281 -16.95 -10.39 -0.81
C ALA A 281 -18.00 -10.01 0.26
N ASN A 282 -18.39 -10.91 1.14
CA ASN A 282 -19.43 -10.70 2.16
C ASN A 282 -18.89 -10.25 3.52
N TRP A 283 -17.57 -10.40 3.75
CA TRP A 283 -16.96 -10.18 5.05
C TRP A 283 -15.64 -9.42 4.93
N LEU A 284 -15.39 -8.53 5.88
CA LEU A 284 -14.11 -7.87 6.10
C LEU A 284 -13.46 -8.44 7.35
N ALA A 285 -12.19 -8.82 7.25
CA ALA A 285 -11.35 -9.12 8.39
C ALA A 285 -10.53 -7.88 8.75
N ALA A 286 -10.65 -7.42 9.98
CA ALA A 286 -9.93 -6.27 10.49
C ALA A 286 -8.98 -6.69 11.60
N GLN A 287 -7.68 -6.47 11.39
CA GLN A 287 -6.65 -6.69 12.42
C GLN A 287 -6.71 -5.57 13.43
N SER A 288 -7.16 -5.87 14.65
CA SER A 288 -7.23 -4.90 15.73
C SER A 288 -5.96 -4.90 16.57
N LEU A 289 -5.50 -3.75 17.03
CA LEU A 289 -4.29 -3.63 17.85
C LEU A 289 -4.41 -4.21 19.26
N ASP A 290 -5.58 -4.68 19.66
CA ASP A 290 -5.79 -5.49 20.87
C ASP A 290 -5.59 -7.00 20.64
N ASN A 291 -4.88 -7.37 19.58
CA ASN A 291 -4.51 -8.73 19.22
C ASN A 291 -5.69 -9.65 18.84
N GLN A 292 -6.67 -9.06 18.17
CA GLN A 292 -7.83 -9.77 17.65
C GLN A 292 -8.07 -9.44 16.20
N ILE A 293 -8.55 -10.40 15.43
CA ILE A 293 -9.10 -10.18 14.10
C ILE A 293 -10.62 -10.20 14.22
N LEU A 294 -11.24 -9.07 13.90
CA LEU A 294 -12.69 -8.87 13.95
C LEU A 294 -13.29 -8.97 12.56
N ILE A 295 -14.49 -9.52 12.47
CA ILE A 295 -15.18 -9.73 11.21
C ILE A 295 -16.40 -8.84 11.12
N TYR A 296 -16.46 -8.03 10.07
CA TYR A 296 -17.59 -7.14 9.76
C TYR A 296 -18.27 -7.59 8.49
N SER A 297 -19.61 -7.49 8.45
CA SER A 297 -20.37 -7.71 7.23
C SER A 297 -20.13 -6.58 6.24
N THR A 298 -20.02 -6.88 4.96
CA THR A 298 -20.00 -5.87 3.89
C THR A 298 -21.38 -5.55 3.35
N ARG A 299 -22.40 -6.27 3.81
CA ARG A 299 -23.80 -6.05 3.43
C ARG A 299 -24.40 -4.93 4.27
N GLU A 300 -25.45 -4.35 3.80
CA GLU A 300 -26.20 -3.16 4.21
C GLU A 300 -25.82 -2.45 5.51
N LYS A 301 -25.58 -3.17 6.60
CA LYS A 301 -25.38 -2.58 7.93
C LYS A 301 -23.95 -2.58 8.44
N PHE A 302 -23.02 -3.24 7.75
CA PHE A 302 -21.62 -3.34 8.18
C PHE A 302 -21.45 -3.75 9.66
N GLN A 303 -22.25 -4.72 10.10
CA GLN A 303 -22.27 -5.14 11.50
C GLN A 303 -21.12 -6.06 11.84
N LEU A 304 -20.63 -5.92 13.07
CA LEU A 304 -19.68 -6.89 13.66
C LEU A 304 -20.34 -8.25 13.80
N ASN A 305 -19.68 -9.29 13.28
CA ASN A 305 -20.04 -10.67 13.53
C ASN A 305 -19.46 -11.12 14.89
N LYS A 306 -20.28 -11.07 15.94
CA LYS A 306 -19.88 -11.39 17.29
C LYS A 306 -19.47 -12.86 17.50
N LYS A 307 -19.88 -13.75 16.57
CA LYS A 307 -19.58 -15.19 16.65
C LYS A 307 -18.23 -15.55 16.01
N LYS A 308 -17.66 -14.65 15.19
CA LYS A 308 -16.38 -14.85 14.51
C LYS A 308 -15.33 -13.90 15.06
N ARG A 309 -14.34 -14.48 15.73
CA ARG A 309 -13.19 -13.75 16.26
C ARG A 309 -11.98 -14.65 16.21
N PHE A 310 -10.87 -14.13 15.72
CA PHE A 310 -9.62 -14.87 15.63
C PHE A 310 -8.60 -14.22 16.55
N GLY A 311 -7.95 -14.99 17.37
CA GLY A 311 -7.01 -14.48 18.36
C GLY A 311 -5.96 -15.51 18.76
N GLY A 312 -5.17 -15.17 19.76
CA GLY A 312 -4.04 -15.95 20.26
C GLY A 312 -2.69 -15.38 19.84
N HIS A 313 -2.63 -14.60 18.76
CA HIS A 313 -1.44 -13.92 18.28
C HIS A 313 -1.25 -12.56 18.97
N ILE A 314 -0.03 -12.04 18.93
CA ILE A 314 0.32 -10.74 19.52
C ILE A 314 0.96 -9.86 18.42
N VAL A 315 0.26 -8.82 18.01
CA VAL A 315 0.75 -7.89 16.98
C VAL A 315 1.65 -6.80 17.58
N ALA A 316 1.66 -6.62 18.87
CA ALA A 316 2.52 -5.67 19.61
C ALA A 316 2.46 -4.24 19.06
N GLY A 317 1.28 -3.79 18.60
CA GLY A 317 1.08 -2.46 18.03
C GLY A 317 1.51 -2.31 16.57
N TYR A 318 2.01 -3.37 15.93
CA TYR A 318 2.43 -3.34 14.53
C TYR A 318 1.25 -3.60 13.58
N ALA A 319 1.34 -3.03 12.38
CA ALA A 319 0.35 -3.19 11.32
C ALA A 319 0.52 -4.53 10.58
N CYS A 320 0.49 -5.65 11.30
CA CYS A 320 0.61 -6.97 10.71
C CYS A 320 -0.57 -7.25 9.77
N GLN A 321 -0.27 -7.63 8.55
CA GLN A 321 -1.27 -7.90 7.53
C GLN A 321 -2.12 -9.13 7.91
N VAL A 322 -3.44 -8.96 7.83
CA VAL A 322 -4.41 -10.06 7.82
C VAL A 322 -4.80 -10.37 6.37
N ASN A 323 -4.94 -11.63 6.04
CA ASN A 323 -5.30 -12.05 4.68
C ASN A 323 -6.07 -13.38 4.69
N PHE A 324 -6.54 -13.80 3.52
CA PHE A 324 -7.30 -15.02 3.31
C PHE A 324 -6.63 -15.93 2.30
N SER A 325 -6.87 -17.24 2.40
CA SER A 325 -6.66 -18.15 1.27
C SER A 325 -7.65 -17.86 0.14
N PRO A 326 -7.29 -18.14 -1.13
CA PRO A 326 -8.18 -17.88 -2.27
C PRO A 326 -9.54 -18.55 -2.20
N ASP A 327 -9.64 -19.72 -1.54
CA ASP A 327 -10.91 -20.43 -1.32
C ASP A 327 -11.69 -19.91 -0.10
N GLY A 328 -11.14 -18.96 0.65
CA GLY A 328 -11.77 -18.39 1.84
C GLY A 328 -11.80 -19.29 3.07
N ARG A 329 -11.17 -20.48 3.02
CA ARG A 329 -11.15 -21.45 4.11
C ARG A 329 -10.28 -21.04 5.28
N PHE A 330 -9.19 -20.35 5.00
CA PHE A 330 -8.20 -19.97 5.99
C PHE A 330 -8.05 -18.46 6.13
N VAL A 331 -7.89 -18.02 7.37
CA VAL A 331 -7.44 -16.67 7.73
C VAL A 331 -5.99 -16.76 8.14
N MET A 332 -5.16 -15.83 7.72
CA MET A 332 -3.76 -15.75 8.13
C MET A 332 -3.37 -14.34 8.56
N SER A 333 -2.40 -14.26 9.44
CA SER A 333 -1.84 -13.00 9.92
C SER A 333 -0.40 -13.17 10.34
N GLY A 334 0.42 -12.16 10.11
CA GLY A 334 1.69 -12.02 10.81
C GLY A 334 1.51 -11.65 12.28
N ASP A 335 2.59 -11.65 13.02
CA ASP A 335 2.63 -11.16 14.40
C ASP A 335 3.89 -10.37 14.71
N GLY A 336 3.95 -9.80 15.92
CA GLY A 336 5.09 -9.00 16.37
C GLY A 336 6.36 -9.77 16.67
N GLU A 337 6.30 -11.09 16.78
CA GLU A 337 7.42 -11.98 17.08
C GLU A 337 8.00 -12.68 15.83
N GLY A 338 7.44 -12.43 14.68
CA GLY A 338 7.88 -13.01 13.41
C GLY A 338 7.16 -14.27 12.98
N LYS A 339 6.08 -14.63 13.63
CA LYS A 339 5.27 -15.79 13.29
C LYS A 339 4.17 -15.42 12.28
N CYS A 340 3.79 -16.38 11.46
CA CYS A 340 2.58 -16.34 10.65
C CYS A 340 1.57 -17.34 11.21
N TRP A 341 0.40 -16.83 11.53
CA TRP A 341 -0.70 -17.60 12.13
C TRP A 341 -1.74 -17.92 11.10
N PHE A 342 -2.31 -19.13 11.20
CA PHE A 342 -3.38 -19.62 10.33
C PHE A 342 -4.54 -20.13 11.19
N TRP A 343 -5.75 -19.66 10.86
CA TRP A 343 -7.00 -20.09 11.51
C TRP A 343 -7.94 -20.70 10.49
N ASP A 344 -8.76 -21.64 10.96
CA ASP A 344 -9.89 -22.13 10.20
C ASP A 344 -11.04 -21.11 10.22
N TRP A 345 -11.52 -20.70 9.05
CA TRP A 345 -12.58 -19.71 8.94
C TRP A 345 -13.88 -20.16 9.61
N LYS A 346 -14.25 -21.44 9.50
CA LYS A 346 -15.48 -21.98 10.10
C LYS A 346 -15.43 -22.03 11.61
N THR A 347 -14.37 -22.61 12.16
CA THR A 347 -14.26 -22.91 13.58
C THR A 347 -13.62 -21.81 14.41
N CYS A 348 -12.96 -20.83 13.75
CA CYS A 348 -12.16 -19.78 14.37
C CYS A 348 -10.97 -20.29 15.21
N LYS A 349 -10.61 -21.56 15.09
CA LYS A 349 -9.50 -22.17 15.81
C LYS A 349 -8.18 -21.96 15.05
N VAL A 350 -7.10 -21.83 15.82
CA VAL A 350 -5.75 -21.85 15.27
C VAL A 350 -5.49 -23.21 14.66
N TYR A 351 -5.13 -23.20 13.39
CA TYR A 351 -4.79 -24.41 12.65
C TYR A 351 -3.28 -24.69 12.70
N ARG A 352 -2.49 -23.65 12.48
CA ARG A 352 -1.02 -23.73 12.46
C ARG A 352 -0.38 -22.38 12.74
N THR A 353 0.84 -22.43 13.24
CA THR A 353 1.74 -21.29 13.38
C THR A 353 3.07 -21.64 12.75
N LEU A 354 3.61 -20.76 11.91
CA LEU A 354 4.93 -20.90 11.32
C LEU A 354 5.85 -19.81 11.85
N LYS A 355 7.04 -20.20 12.32
CA LYS A 355 8.10 -19.22 12.63
C LYS A 355 8.78 -18.79 11.34
N CYS A 356 8.54 -17.54 10.91
CA CYS A 356 8.97 -17.06 9.60
C CYS A 356 10.18 -16.14 9.67
N HIS A 357 10.18 -15.16 10.57
CA HIS A 357 11.14 -14.05 10.56
C HIS A 357 11.74 -13.80 11.95
N GLU A 358 12.95 -13.22 11.97
CA GLU A 358 13.65 -12.77 13.18
C GLU A 358 13.21 -11.36 13.62
N GLY A 359 12.12 -10.91 13.34
CA GLY A 359 11.51 -9.65 13.73
C GLY A 359 10.04 -9.72 13.37
N VAL A 360 9.40 -8.59 13.29
CA VAL A 360 7.98 -8.52 12.96
C VAL A 360 7.72 -9.18 11.62
N CYS A 361 6.77 -10.11 11.56
CA CYS A 361 6.18 -10.60 10.31
C CYS A 361 5.08 -9.62 9.89
N ILE A 362 5.44 -8.65 9.07
CA ILE A 362 4.53 -7.54 8.73
C ILE A 362 3.57 -7.88 7.60
N GLY A 363 3.92 -8.79 6.72
CA GLY A 363 3.10 -9.14 5.57
C GLY A 363 2.98 -10.64 5.35
N CYS A 364 1.85 -11.04 4.81
CA CYS A 364 1.56 -12.40 4.39
C CYS A 364 0.57 -12.39 3.23
N GLU A 365 0.90 -13.13 2.17
CA GLU A 365 0.11 -13.23 0.96
C GLU A 365 -0.03 -14.70 0.55
N TRP A 366 -1.26 -15.14 0.28
CA TRP A 366 -1.49 -16.46 -0.30
C TRP A 366 -1.33 -16.38 -1.82
N HIS A 367 -0.64 -17.37 -2.39
CA HIS A 367 -0.49 -17.43 -3.85
C HIS A 367 -1.87 -17.52 -4.52
N PRO A 368 -2.15 -16.72 -5.57
CA PRO A 368 -3.48 -16.69 -6.16
C PRO A 368 -3.90 -17.97 -6.90
N LEU A 369 -2.94 -18.79 -7.34
CA LEU A 369 -3.21 -20.04 -8.08
C LEU A 369 -2.82 -21.30 -7.33
N GLU A 370 -1.82 -21.23 -6.47
CA GLU A 370 -1.28 -22.40 -5.77
C GLU A 370 -2.04 -22.66 -4.47
N GLN A 371 -2.39 -23.93 -4.24
CA GLN A 371 -3.25 -24.32 -3.12
C GLN A 371 -2.60 -24.16 -1.74
N SER A 372 -1.29 -24.39 -1.65
CA SER A 372 -0.58 -24.46 -0.36
C SER A 372 0.58 -23.50 -0.23
N LYS A 373 0.71 -22.51 -1.14
CA LYS A 373 1.87 -21.64 -1.18
C LYS A 373 1.56 -20.24 -0.66
N VAL A 374 2.35 -19.82 0.31
CA VAL A 374 2.23 -18.55 1.01
C VAL A 374 3.57 -17.84 1.01
N ALA A 375 3.55 -16.54 0.77
CA ALA A 375 4.70 -15.66 0.94
C ALA A 375 4.53 -14.83 2.22
N THR A 376 5.60 -14.70 2.99
CA THR A 376 5.69 -13.83 4.16
C THR A 376 6.84 -12.85 4.02
N CYS A 377 6.72 -11.68 4.62
CA CYS A 377 7.80 -10.72 4.69
C CYS A 377 7.95 -10.16 6.10
N GLY A 378 9.15 -9.76 6.43
CA GLY A 378 9.49 -9.33 7.77
C GLY A 378 10.47 -8.17 7.83
N TRP A 379 10.62 -7.64 9.02
CA TRP A 379 11.57 -6.57 9.29
C TRP A 379 13.04 -7.01 9.32
N ASP A 380 13.27 -8.31 9.21
CA ASP A 380 14.60 -8.90 8.97
C ASP A 380 15.09 -8.69 7.51
N GLY A 381 14.30 -8.07 6.66
CA GLY A 381 14.63 -7.83 5.25
C GLY A 381 14.40 -9.01 4.33
N MET A 382 13.84 -10.10 4.84
CA MET A 382 13.60 -11.33 4.09
C MET A 382 12.16 -11.42 3.60
N ILE A 383 12.00 -12.08 2.45
CA ILE A 383 10.72 -12.57 1.94
C ILE A 383 10.85 -14.08 1.86
N LYS A 384 9.93 -14.81 2.44
CA LYS A 384 9.97 -16.27 2.50
C LYS A 384 8.76 -16.88 1.83
N TYR A 385 8.99 -17.97 1.12
CA TYR A 385 7.99 -18.71 0.37
C TYR A 385 7.83 -20.10 0.97
N TRP A 386 6.61 -20.44 1.31
CA TRP A 386 6.23 -21.61 2.08
C TRP A 386 5.30 -22.52 1.28
N ASP A 387 5.45 -23.84 1.46
CA ASP A 387 4.57 -24.85 0.88
C ASP A 387 4.22 -25.96 1.91
#